data_e5f36ff48b1b7d3aed48e65391125244
#
_entry.id   e5f36ff48b1b7d3aed48e65391125244
#
_cell.length_a   1.000
_cell.length_b   1.000
_cell.length_c   1.000
_cell.angle_alpha   90.00
_cell.angle_beta   90.00
_cell.angle_gamma   90.00
#
_symmetry.space_group_name_H-M   'P 1'
#
loop_
_entity.id
_entity.type
_entity.pdbx_description
1 polymer ?
#
loop_
_entity_poly.entity_id
_entity_poly.type
_entity_poly.pdbx_seq_one_letter_code
_entity_poly.pdbx_strand_id
1 'polypeptide(L)'
;MGKLSVILFVLFLFALSLFSFANHGVVTVAVPFGPVYEIQKFALILFSIAVGAFIAFSFFAIRDTKKFIDNWQYQKKHRQEVKVQELYARALNALLAKNEEAAREALEDILREEPDHIDALLRLGDIASLDDDFQKANSHYQRARELEPKRIETLFSLERLMEKAGRWSEALRYLDEVLDLDDANLTAMYRKREILEKQGRWDDVVSLQKSILKREHSEKDKKREQQNLIGYEYEYGRHSIENNQLEKAEKAFKSILRTDKDFIPATLGIAEVLLQKGESEEAVNVLEKNYESTASKIILARLEDLLISLGEPSRLIRIYRAGISRNPNDPVTKFFLGKLFYRLEMIDDAFDTLSGIDTGGASYPELHMLVGNLNLRKKQLEKAVVEFKKAADFKTAFRLPYCCSHCGYRADDWSGRCPDCRNWSTYQFNLDGTCKK
;
A
#
# COMPACT_ATOMS: atom_id res chain seq x y z
N MET A 1 4.85 18.31 -69.29
CA MET A 1 6.12 18.09 -70.07
C MET A 1 6.63 19.48 -70.49
N GLY A 2 7.83 19.84 -70.10
CA GLY A 2 8.39 21.16 -70.41
C GLY A 2 8.73 21.25 -71.89
N LYS A 3 8.60 22.50 -72.48
CA LYS A 3 8.96 22.78 -73.87
C LYS A 3 10.28 22.18 -74.35
N LEU A 4 11.26 22.01 -73.40
CA LEU A 4 12.54 21.43 -73.68
C LEU A 4 12.46 19.89 -73.96
N SER A 5 11.55 19.13 -73.30
CA SER A 5 11.35 17.70 -73.57
C SER A 5 10.79 17.45 -74.96
N VAL A 6 9.90 18.34 -75.45
CA VAL A 6 9.32 18.23 -76.77
C VAL A 6 10.37 18.53 -77.87
N ILE A 7 11.24 19.52 -77.65
CA ILE A 7 12.32 19.85 -78.56
C ILE A 7 13.32 18.71 -78.66
N LEU A 8 13.73 18.11 -77.47
CA LEU A 8 14.62 16.98 -77.43
C LEU A 8 14.05 15.74 -78.12
N PHE A 9 12.73 15.52 -77.98
CA PHE A 9 12.01 14.42 -78.67
C PHE A 9 12.02 14.58 -80.18
N VAL A 10 11.77 15.77 -80.67
CA VAL A 10 11.78 16.05 -82.09
C VAL A 10 13.20 15.91 -82.68
N LEU A 11 14.23 16.40 -82.01
CA LEU A 11 15.64 16.20 -82.39
C LEU A 11 16.03 14.71 -82.40
N PHE A 12 15.54 13.98 -81.44
CA PHE A 12 15.76 12.51 -81.38
C PHE A 12 15.10 11.76 -82.56
N LEU A 13 13.86 12.13 -82.93
CA LEU A 13 13.18 11.54 -84.07
C LEU A 13 13.89 11.94 -85.44
N PHE A 14 14.38 13.17 -85.55
CA PHE A 14 15.15 13.58 -86.69
C PHE A 14 16.48 12.81 -86.81
N ALA A 15 17.21 12.67 -85.74
CA ALA A 15 18.44 11.85 -85.69
C ALA A 15 18.20 10.37 -86.03
N LEU A 16 17.08 9.81 -85.58
CA LEU A 16 16.61 8.45 -85.89
C LEU A 16 16.29 8.32 -87.40
N SER A 17 15.70 9.33 -87.99
CA SER A 17 15.35 9.35 -89.44
C SER A 17 16.63 9.35 -90.29
N LEU A 18 17.60 10.20 -89.96
CA LEU A 18 18.92 10.25 -90.62
C LEU A 18 19.69 8.90 -90.44
N PHE A 19 19.66 8.32 -89.30
CA PHE A 19 20.28 7.03 -89.03
C PHE A 19 19.66 5.88 -89.79
N SER A 20 18.31 5.90 -89.97
CA SER A 20 17.55 4.94 -90.77
C SER A 20 17.98 5.06 -92.23
N PHE A 21 18.08 6.28 -92.76
CA PHE A 21 18.50 6.52 -94.14
C PHE A 21 19.95 6.05 -94.41
N ALA A 22 20.84 6.18 -93.45
CA ALA A 22 22.23 5.75 -93.59
C ALA A 22 22.45 4.24 -93.47
N ASN A 23 21.48 3.51 -92.88
CA ASN A 23 21.64 2.10 -92.52
C ASN A 23 20.61 1.15 -93.20
N HIS A 24 20.56 1.13 -94.50
CA HIS A 24 19.60 0.35 -95.34
C HIS A 24 20.01 -1.14 -95.53
N GLY A 25 21.14 -1.61 -94.94
CA GLY A 25 21.60 -2.96 -95.13
C GLY A 25 20.73 -3.98 -94.39
N VAL A 26 20.63 -5.20 -94.96
CA VAL A 26 19.98 -6.36 -94.37
C VAL A 26 20.95 -7.15 -93.54
N VAL A 27 20.54 -7.63 -92.39
CA VAL A 27 21.33 -8.51 -91.52
C VAL A 27 20.54 -9.80 -91.29
N THR A 28 21.20 -10.94 -91.40
CA THR A 28 20.65 -12.26 -91.10
C THR A 28 20.77 -12.48 -89.59
N VAL A 29 19.64 -12.68 -88.93
CA VAL A 29 19.53 -13.03 -87.47
C VAL A 29 19.17 -14.48 -87.37
N ALA A 30 20.07 -15.31 -86.88
CA ALA A 30 19.79 -16.72 -86.57
C ALA A 30 19.20 -16.82 -85.15
N VAL A 31 18.01 -17.34 -85.06
CA VAL A 31 17.39 -17.65 -83.74
C VAL A 31 17.87 -19.03 -83.31
N PRO A 32 18.38 -19.25 -82.13
CA PRO A 32 18.78 -20.60 -81.64
C PRO A 32 17.58 -21.55 -81.74
N PHE A 33 17.80 -22.65 -82.50
CA PHE A 33 16.80 -23.69 -82.78
C PHE A 33 15.64 -23.26 -83.71
N GLY A 34 15.78 -22.12 -84.44
CA GLY A 34 14.71 -21.59 -85.34
C GLY A 34 15.26 -21.21 -86.75
N PRO A 35 14.39 -20.70 -87.62
CA PRO A 35 14.77 -20.25 -88.93
C PRO A 35 15.61 -18.99 -88.88
N VAL A 36 16.38 -18.74 -89.95
CA VAL A 36 17.16 -17.52 -90.13
C VAL A 36 16.27 -16.47 -90.77
N TYR A 37 16.19 -15.29 -90.11
CA TYR A 37 15.38 -14.18 -90.60
C TYR A 37 16.30 -13.10 -91.20
N GLU A 38 15.96 -12.59 -92.36
CA GLU A 38 16.56 -11.40 -92.94
C GLU A 38 15.82 -10.14 -92.47
N ILE A 39 16.46 -9.36 -91.62
CA ILE A 39 15.82 -8.15 -91.02
C ILE A 39 16.68 -6.95 -91.38
N GLN A 40 16.04 -5.80 -91.71
CA GLN A 40 16.74 -4.58 -91.91
C GLN A 40 17.47 -4.15 -90.62
N LYS A 41 18.75 -3.75 -90.72
CA LYS A 41 19.57 -3.32 -89.59
C LYS A 41 18.87 -2.29 -88.73
N PHE A 42 18.21 -1.33 -89.36
CA PHE A 42 17.44 -0.30 -88.66
C PHE A 42 16.29 -0.87 -87.80
N ALA A 43 15.58 -1.84 -88.31
CA ALA A 43 14.44 -2.49 -87.60
C ALA A 43 14.96 -3.24 -86.36
N LEU A 44 16.11 -3.95 -86.44
CA LEU A 44 16.72 -4.64 -85.33
C LEU A 44 17.16 -3.68 -84.23
N ILE A 45 17.78 -2.54 -84.62
CA ILE A 45 18.23 -1.53 -83.66
C ILE A 45 17.03 -0.88 -82.99
N LEU A 46 15.98 -0.50 -83.72
CA LEU A 46 14.75 0.03 -83.13
C LEU A 46 14.07 -0.93 -82.18
N PHE A 47 14.00 -2.22 -82.53
CA PHE A 47 13.46 -3.24 -81.62
C PHE A 47 14.27 -3.38 -80.34
N SER A 48 15.60 -3.40 -80.48
CA SER A 48 16.48 -3.44 -79.28
C SER A 48 16.33 -2.22 -78.37
N ILE A 49 16.18 -1.02 -78.94
CA ILE A 49 15.92 0.21 -78.18
C ILE A 49 14.53 0.13 -77.52
N ALA A 50 13.51 -0.31 -78.26
CA ALA A 50 12.16 -0.46 -77.74
C ALA A 50 12.09 -1.45 -76.57
N VAL A 51 12.76 -2.60 -76.71
CA VAL A 51 12.83 -3.60 -75.63
C VAL A 51 13.58 -3.03 -74.42
N GLY A 52 14.71 -2.37 -74.62
CA GLY A 52 15.49 -1.73 -73.53
C GLY A 52 14.67 -0.64 -72.83
N ALA A 53 13.97 0.22 -73.63
CA ALA A 53 13.08 1.24 -73.10
C ALA A 53 11.90 0.64 -72.28
N PHE A 54 11.34 -0.44 -72.82
CA PHE A 54 10.25 -1.16 -72.10
C PHE A 54 10.70 -1.76 -70.77
N ILE A 55 11.89 -2.39 -70.76
CA ILE A 55 12.48 -2.94 -69.52
C ILE A 55 12.76 -1.82 -68.53
N ALA A 56 13.38 -0.72 -68.96
CA ALA A 56 13.65 0.45 -68.13
C ALA A 56 12.35 1.08 -67.60
N PHE A 57 11.35 1.28 -68.48
CA PHE A 57 10.05 1.79 -68.08
C PHE A 57 9.38 0.87 -67.06
N SER A 58 9.37 -0.43 -67.28
CA SER A 58 8.78 -1.40 -66.36
C SER A 58 9.49 -1.36 -64.99
N PHE A 59 10.81 -1.28 -64.98
CA PHE A 59 11.60 -1.15 -63.73
C PHE A 59 11.25 0.14 -62.97
N PHE A 60 11.19 1.27 -63.67
CA PHE A 60 10.81 2.56 -63.04
C PHE A 60 9.33 2.55 -62.57
N ALA A 61 8.43 1.98 -63.36
CA ALA A 61 7.03 1.87 -63.00
C ALA A 61 6.83 1.02 -61.72
N ILE A 62 7.49 -0.12 -61.63
CA ILE A 62 7.47 -0.99 -60.44
C ILE A 62 8.04 -0.25 -59.23
N ARG A 63 9.18 0.41 -59.41
CA ARG A 63 9.83 1.18 -58.32
C ARG A 63 8.96 2.34 -57.82
N ASP A 64 8.37 3.11 -58.72
CA ASP A 64 7.58 4.28 -58.38
C ASP A 64 6.19 3.86 -57.81
N THR A 65 5.62 2.77 -58.30
CA THR A 65 4.41 2.16 -57.69
C THR A 65 4.67 1.71 -56.26
N LYS A 66 5.82 1.04 -56.03
CA LYS A 66 6.19 0.63 -54.64
C LYS A 66 6.33 1.85 -53.73
N LYS A 67 7.07 2.89 -54.17
CA LYS A 67 7.20 4.13 -53.39
C LYS A 67 5.85 4.80 -53.13
N PHE A 68 4.94 4.78 -54.08
CA PHE A 68 3.61 5.34 -53.92
C PHE A 68 2.80 4.56 -52.86
N ILE A 69 2.84 3.23 -52.92
CA ILE A 69 2.17 2.36 -51.95
C ILE A 69 2.76 2.57 -50.53
N ASP A 70 4.10 2.58 -50.40
CA ASP A 70 4.79 2.80 -49.14
C ASP A 70 4.43 4.18 -48.55
N ASN A 71 4.44 5.23 -49.37
CA ASN A 71 4.07 6.59 -48.93
C ASN A 71 2.58 6.69 -48.55
N TRP A 72 1.69 6.04 -49.31
CA TRP A 72 0.26 6.00 -49.02
C TRP A 72 -0.02 5.26 -47.71
N GLN A 73 0.63 4.12 -47.46
CA GLN A 73 0.54 3.38 -46.21
C GLN A 73 1.07 4.22 -45.04
N TYR A 74 2.22 4.87 -45.22
CA TYR A 74 2.81 5.75 -44.20
C TYR A 74 1.84 6.92 -43.86
N GLN A 75 1.29 7.59 -44.86
CA GLN A 75 0.33 8.68 -44.62
C GLN A 75 -0.94 8.19 -43.94
N LYS A 76 -1.44 7.00 -44.33
CA LYS A 76 -2.61 6.40 -43.69
C LYS A 76 -2.33 6.12 -42.23
N LYS A 77 -1.21 5.47 -41.92
CA LYS A 77 -0.79 5.16 -40.56
C LYS A 77 -0.61 6.44 -39.71
N HIS A 78 0.07 7.43 -40.27
CA HIS A 78 0.28 8.71 -39.58
C HIS A 78 -1.03 9.46 -39.29
N ARG A 79 -1.99 9.47 -40.20
CA ARG A 79 -3.32 10.04 -39.94
C ARG A 79 -4.07 9.30 -38.85
N GLN A 80 -3.94 7.98 -38.80
CA GLN A 80 -4.54 7.15 -37.75
C GLN A 80 -3.90 7.45 -36.40
N GLU A 81 -2.59 7.52 -36.31
CA GLU A 81 -1.85 7.88 -35.09
C GLU A 81 -2.27 9.27 -34.56
N VAL A 82 -2.33 10.28 -35.42
CA VAL A 82 -2.78 11.62 -35.03
C VAL A 82 -4.22 11.60 -34.51
N LYS A 83 -5.11 10.87 -35.18
CA LYS A 83 -6.51 10.73 -34.76
C LYS A 83 -6.62 10.07 -33.37
N VAL A 84 -5.87 8.99 -33.15
CA VAL A 84 -5.83 8.31 -31.86
C VAL A 84 -5.32 9.24 -30.76
N GLN A 85 -4.26 10.03 -31.03
CA GLN A 85 -3.75 11.00 -30.07
C GLN A 85 -4.78 12.10 -29.72
N GLU A 86 -5.52 12.63 -30.73
CA GLU A 86 -6.58 13.61 -30.48
C GLU A 86 -7.72 13.03 -29.64
N LEU A 87 -8.15 11.80 -29.94
CA LEU A 87 -9.16 11.09 -29.16
C LEU A 87 -8.69 10.82 -27.73
N TYR A 88 -7.43 10.44 -27.57
CA TYR A 88 -6.85 10.20 -26.24
C TYR A 88 -6.78 11.49 -25.41
N ALA A 89 -6.36 12.60 -26.02
CA ALA A 89 -6.38 13.90 -25.36
C ALA A 89 -7.81 14.32 -24.96
N ARG A 90 -8.82 14.07 -25.82
CA ARG A 90 -10.24 14.30 -25.52
C ARG A 90 -10.70 13.44 -24.34
N ALA A 91 -10.33 12.15 -24.31
CA ALA A 91 -10.67 11.25 -23.23
C ALA A 91 -10.07 11.70 -21.88
N LEU A 92 -8.78 12.10 -21.86
CA LEU A 92 -8.12 12.60 -20.66
C LEU A 92 -8.77 13.89 -20.15
N ASN A 93 -9.10 14.83 -21.04
CA ASN A 93 -9.80 16.05 -20.67
C ASN A 93 -11.20 15.77 -20.09
N ALA A 94 -11.92 14.80 -20.66
CA ALA A 94 -13.22 14.37 -20.13
C ALA A 94 -13.09 13.73 -18.74
N LEU A 95 -12.06 12.90 -18.49
CA LEU A 95 -11.76 12.33 -17.18
C LEU A 95 -11.43 13.40 -16.14
N LEU A 96 -10.62 14.41 -16.52
CA LEU A 96 -10.30 15.55 -15.64
C LEU A 96 -11.54 16.38 -15.31
N ALA A 97 -12.47 16.51 -16.26
CA ALA A 97 -13.76 17.17 -16.07
C ALA A 97 -14.80 16.29 -15.33
N LYS A 98 -14.42 15.06 -14.93
CA LYS A 98 -15.32 14.05 -14.33
C LYS A 98 -16.55 13.72 -15.20
N ASN A 99 -16.38 13.81 -16.52
CA ASN A 99 -17.40 13.41 -17.48
C ASN A 99 -17.07 12.01 -18.01
N GLU A 100 -17.52 10.99 -17.27
CA GLU A 100 -17.20 9.59 -17.56
C GLU A 100 -17.80 9.11 -18.87
N GLU A 101 -18.99 9.57 -19.25
CA GLU A 101 -19.64 9.20 -20.52
C GLU A 101 -18.85 9.70 -21.73
N ALA A 102 -18.44 10.97 -21.73
CA ALA A 102 -17.64 11.52 -22.83
C ALA A 102 -16.24 10.88 -22.91
N ALA A 103 -15.67 10.51 -21.75
CA ALA A 103 -14.40 9.77 -21.68
C ALA A 103 -14.54 8.38 -22.28
N ARG A 104 -15.60 7.65 -21.92
CA ARG A 104 -15.91 6.31 -22.44
C ARG A 104 -16.07 6.32 -23.94
N GLU A 105 -16.89 7.23 -24.48
CA GLU A 105 -17.11 7.38 -25.93
C GLU A 105 -15.79 7.58 -26.67
N ALA A 106 -14.96 8.52 -26.20
CA ALA A 106 -13.67 8.80 -26.83
C ALA A 106 -12.70 7.60 -26.76
N LEU A 107 -12.68 6.85 -25.64
CA LEU A 107 -11.84 5.65 -25.51
C LEU A 107 -12.34 4.48 -26.36
N GLU A 108 -13.66 4.32 -26.52
CA GLU A 108 -14.24 3.34 -27.44
C GLU A 108 -13.94 3.68 -28.89
N ASP A 109 -13.94 4.98 -29.25
CA ASP A 109 -13.54 5.42 -30.58
C ASP A 109 -12.06 5.09 -30.86
N ILE A 110 -11.19 5.21 -29.85
CA ILE A 110 -9.79 4.75 -29.98
C ILE A 110 -9.74 3.26 -30.30
N LEU A 111 -10.49 2.43 -29.56
CA LEU A 111 -10.48 0.98 -29.79
C LEU A 111 -11.12 0.59 -31.15
N ARG A 112 -11.95 1.42 -31.75
CA ARG A 112 -12.43 1.22 -33.13
C ARG A 112 -11.34 1.48 -34.17
N GLU A 113 -10.46 2.47 -33.91
CA GLU A 113 -9.32 2.77 -34.79
C GLU A 113 -8.13 1.85 -34.54
N GLU A 114 -7.86 1.54 -33.27
CA GLU A 114 -6.75 0.72 -32.80
C GLU A 114 -7.23 -0.23 -31.71
N PRO A 115 -7.70 -1.43 -32.06
CA PRO A 115 -8.29 -2.40 -31.13
C PRO A 115 -7.36 -2.87 -30.01
N ASP A 116 -6.05 -2.74 -30.20
CA ASP A 116 -5.01 -3.20 -29.29
C ASP A 116 -4.35 -2.04 -28.52
N HIS A 117 -5.01 -0.88 -28.43
CA HIS A 117 -4.52 0.27 -27.69
C HIS A 117 -4.64 0.05 -26.17
N ILE A 118 -3.55 -0.34 -25.55
CA ILE A 118 -3.51 -0.79 -24.15
C ILE A 118 -3.98 0.28 -23.17
N ASP A 119 -3.54 1.53 -23.34
CA ASP A 119 -3.94 2.61 -22.43
C ASP A 119 -5.45 2.90 -22.49
N ALA A 120 -6.08 2.77 -23.66
CA ALA A 120 -7.52 2.89 -23.79
C ALA A 120 -8.24 1.74 -23.05
N LEU A 121 -7.76 0.52 -23.19
CA LEU A 121 -8.28 -0.63 -22.44
C LEU A 121 -8.17 -0.43 -20.94
N LEU A 122 -7.01 0.04 -20.45
CA LEU A 122 -6.82 0.29 -19.01
C LEU A 122 -7.79 1.36 -18.50
N ARG A 123 -7.95 2.47 -19.23
CA ARG A 123 -8.87 3.54 -18.82
C ARG A 123 -10.35 3.12 -18.89
N LEU A 124 -10.76 2.35 -19.88
CA LEU A 124 -12.11 1.76 -19.91
C LEU A 124 -12.34 0.79 -18.74
N GLY A 125 -11.31 0.00 -18.40
CA GLY A 125 -11.34 -0.83 -17.21
C GLY A 125 -11.48 -0.02 -15.92
N ASP A 126 -10.75 1.10 -15.79
CA ASP A 126 -10.85 2.01 -14.64
C ASP A 126 -12.28 2.59 -14.52
N ILE A 127 -12.88 3.07 -15.62
CA ILE A 127 -14.27 3.59 -15.65
C ILE A 127 -15.25 2.47 -15.26
N ALA A 128 -15.15 1.29 -15.87
CA ALA A 128 -16.03 0.17 -15.53
C ALA A 128 -15.89 -0.26 -14.07
N SER A 129 -14.68 -0.17 -13.50
CA SER A 129 -14.45 -0.44 -12.09
C SER A 129 -15.08 0.62 -11.17
N LEU A 130 -15.15 1.89 -11.59
CA LEU A 130 -15.87 2.94 -10.85
C LEU A 130 -17.39 2.71 -10.88
N ASP A 131 -17.92 2.24 -12.00
CA ASP A 131 -19.34 1.89 -12.17
C ASP A 131 -19.73 0.56 -11.46
N ASP A 132 -18.81 -0.08 -10.75
CA ASP A 132 -18.98 -1.41 -10.15
C ASP A 132 -19.28 -2.54 -11.16
N ASP A 133 -19.03 -2.30 -12.45
CA ASP A 133 -19.12 -3.32 -13.50
C ASP A 133 -17.84 -4.18 -13.54
N PHE A 134 -17.74 -5.09 -12.56
CA PHE A 134 -16.59 -5.96 -12.41
C PHE A 134 -16.28 -6.78 -13.68
N GLN A 135 -17.31 -7.24 -14.39
CA GLN A 135 -17.10 -8.10 -15.57
C GLN A 135 -16.46 -7.34 -16.71
N LYS A 136 -16.94 -6.13 -17.02
CA LYS A 136 -16.36 -5.29 -18.06
C LYS A 136 -14.95 -4.82 -17.67
N ALA A 137 -14.75 -4.36 -16.43
CA ALA A 137 -13.44 -3.98 -15.95
C ALA A 137 -12.42 -5.11 -16.11
N ASN A 138 -12.77 -6.32 -15.66
CA ASN A 138 -11.91 -7.50 -15.79
C ASN A 138 -11.64 -7.85 -17.26
N SER A 139 -12.65 -7.78 -18.14
CA SER A 139 -12.47 -8.06 -19.56
C SER A 139 -11.46 -7.12 -20.22
N HIS A 140 -11.57 -5.81 -19.96
CA HIS A 140 -10.64 -4.82 -20.49
C HIS A 140 -9.22 -5.00 -19.97
N TYR A 141 -9.05 -5.24 -18.66
CA TYR A 141 -7.72 -5.46 -18.08
C TYR A 141 -7.09 -6.78 -18.53
N GLN A 142 -7.86 -7.87 -18.68
CA GLN A 142 -7.34 -9.13 -19.17
C GLN A 142 -6.88 -9.00 -20.64
N ARG A 143 -7.65 -8.29 -21.47
CA ARG A 143 -7.22 -8.02 -22.85
C ARG A 143 -5.93 -7.18 -22.89
N ALA A 144 -5.80 -6.16 -22.04
CA ALA A 144 -4.57 -5.40 -21.92
C ALA A 144 -3.38 -6.29 -21.50
N ARG A 145 -3.62 -7.25 -20.58
CA ARG A 145 -2.63 -8.22 -20.13
C ARG A 145 -2.22 -9.21 -21.23
N GLU A 146 -3.16 -9.66 -22.05
CA GLU A 146 -2.86 -10.54 -23.19
C GLU A 146 -1.92 -9.88 -24.19
N LEU A 147 -2.07 -8.55 -24.40
CA LEU A 147 -1.23 -7.77 -25.31
C LEU A 147 0.16 -7.52 -24.72
N GLU A 148 0.25 -7.12 -23.45
CA GLU A 148 1.50 -6.89 -22.73
C GLU A 148 1.48 -7.60 -21.35
N PRO A 149 1.87 -8.88 -21.28
CA PRO A 149 1.77 -9.65 -20.03
C PRO A 149 2.66 -9.14 -18.89
N LYS A 150 3.72 -8.40 -19.20
CA LYS A 150 4.69 -7.88 -18.22
C LYS A 150 4.47 -6.41 -17.85
N ARG A 151 3.37 -5.82 -18.29
CA ARG A 151 3.08 -4.41 -17.98
C ARG A 151 2.60 -4.28 -16.53
N ILE A 152 3.42 -3.66 -15.71
CA ILE A 152 3.19 -3.50 -14.26
C ILE A 152 1.88 -2.75 -13.97
N GLU A 153 1.55 -1.72 -14.77
CA GLU A 153 0.31 -0.95 -14.62
C GLU A 153 -0.95 -1.83 -14.76
N THR A 154 -0.93 -2.76 -15.73
CA THR A 154 -2.02 -3.72 -15.94
C THR A 154 -2.19 -4.64 -14.74
N LEU A 155 -1.07 -5.12 -14.18
CA LEU A 155 -1.08 -5.99 -13.01
C LEU A 155 -1.63 -5.27 -11.78
N PHE A 156 -1.25 -4.00 -11.56
CA PHE A 156 -1.84 -3.18 -10.49
C PHE A 156 -3.33 -2.89 -10.70
N SER A 157 -3.78 -2.71 -11.93
CA SER A 157 -5.21 -2.50 -12.22
C SER A 157 -6.03 -3.77 -11.91
N LEU A 158 -5.51 -4.95 -12.29
CA LEU A 158 -6.10 -6.23 -11.94
C LEU A 158 -6.08 -6.48 -10.43
N GLU A 159 -4.98 -6.17 -9.77
CA GLU A 159 -4.86 -6.27 -8.30
C GLU A 159 -5.93 -5.45 -7.59
N ARG A 160 -6.07 -4.15 -7.94
CA ARG A 160 -7.10 -3.28 -7.34
C ARG A 160 -8.51 -3.78 -7.57
N LEU A 161 -8.78 -4.30 -8.78
CA LEU A 161 -10.08 -4.88 -9.11
C LEU A 161 -10.38 -6.11 -8.26
N MET A 162 -9.39 -7.01 -8.08
CA MET A 162 -9.55 -8.20 -7.24
C MET A 162 -9.70 -7.83 -5.76
N GLU A 163 -8.96 -6.83 -5.28
CA GLU A 163 -9.10 -6.31 -3.92
C GLU A 163 -10.52 -5.76 -3.68
N LYS A 164 -11.04 -4.94 -4.59
CA LYS A 164 -12.40 -4.39 -4.54
C LYS A 164 -13.47 -5.48 -4.53
N ALA A 165 -13.23 -6.57 -5.25
CA ALA A 165 -14.12 -7.75 -5.28
C ALA A 165 -13.96 -8.69 -4.07
N GLY A 166 -13.05 -8.42 -3.12
CA GLY A 166 -12.73 -9.31 -2.01
C GLY A 166 -11.98 -10.58 -2.39
N ARG A 167 -11.45 -10.65 -3.61
CA ARG A 167 -10.71 -11.81 -4.14
C ARG A 167 -9.22 -11.71 -3.78
N TRP A 168 -8.95 -11.71 -2.47
CA TRP A 168 -7.62 -11.45 -1.89
C TRP A 168 -6.49 -12.32 -2.43
N SER A 169 -6.76 -13.61 -2.66
CA SER A 169 -5.74 -14.56 -3.17
C SER A 169 -5.28 -14.19 -4.57
N GLU A 170 -6.20 -13.68 -5.41
CA GLU A 170 -5.87 -13.26 -6.77
C GLU A 170 -5.16 -11.89 -6.77
N ALA A 171 -5.58 -10.99 -5.89
CA ALA A 171 -4.88 -9.72 -5.70
C ALA A 171 -3.41 -9.96 -5.29
N LEU A 172 -3.18 -10.85 -4.32
CA LEU A 172 -1.83 -11.24 -3.90
C LEU A 172 -1.01 -11.84 -5.04
N ARG A 173 -1.63 -12.70 -5.86
CA ARG A 173 -0.96 -13.29 -7.03
C ARG A 173 -0.48 -12.22 -8.02
N TYR A 174 -1.30 -11.20 -8.33
CA TYR A 174 -0.88 -10.12 -9.22
C TYR A 174 0.25 -9.29 -8.62
N LEU A 175 0.25 -9.06 -7.30
CA LEU A 175 1.37 -8.41 -6.63
C LEU A 175 2.64 -9.25 -6.63
N ASP A 176 2.53 -10.58 -6.53
CA ASP A 176 3.66 -11.50 -6.67
C ASP A 176 4.23 -11.44 -8.09
N GLU A 177 3.38 -11.41 -9.12
CA GLU A 177 3.81 -11.23 -10.51
C GLU A 177 4.55 -9.88 -10.72
N VAL A 178 4.12 -8.80 -10.06
CA VAL A 178 4.86 -7.51 -10.08
C VAL A 178 6.22 -7.66 -9.43
N LEU A 179 6.30 -8.35 -8.27
CA LEU A 179 7.55 -8.56 -7.54
C LEU A 179 8.51 -9.53 -8.25
N ASP A 180 7.99 -10.44 -9.08
CA ASP A 180 8.79 -11.30 -9.96
C ASP A 180 9.44 -10.51 -11.11
N LEU A 181 8.79 -9.41 -11.56
CA LEU A 181 9.32 -8.51 -12.58
C LEU A 181 10.29 -7.46 -12.00
N ASP A 182 9.98 -6.96 -10.82
CA ASP A 182 10.74 -5.94 -10.07
C ASP A 182 10.67 -6.26 -8.58
N ASP A 183 11.66 -6.98 -8.08
CA ASP A 183 11.76 -7.47 -6.70
C ASP A 183 11.96 -6.34 -5.68
N ALA A 184 12.32 -5.14 -6.15
CA ALA A 184 12.49 -3.94 -5.34
C ALA A 184 11.28 -3.00 -5.36
N ASN A 185 10.17 -3.38 -5.98
CA ASN A 185 8.99 -2.55 -6.11
C ASN A 185 8.30 -2.32 -4.75
N LEU A 186 8.64 -1.22 -4.10
CA LEU A 186 8.09 -0.86 -2.79
C LEU A 186 6.56 -0.68 -2.82
N THR A 187 6.00 -0.18 -3.93
CA THR A 187 4.54 -0.03 -4.06
C THR A 187 3.82 -1.37 -3.99
N ALA A 188 4.33 -2.38 -4.70
CA ALA A 188 3.79 -3.73 -4.66
C ALA A 188 3.95 -4.35 -3.26
N MET A 189 5.11 -4.16 -2.61
CA MET A 189 5.34 -4.64 -1.25
C MET A 189 4.38 -4.01 -0.24
N TYR A 190 4.15 -2.68 -0.32
CA TYR A 190 3.22 -2.01 0.60
C TYR A 190 1.78 -2.49 0.41
N ARG A 191 1.31 -2.63 -0.84
CA ARG A 191 -0.03 -3.17 -1.12
C ARG A 191 -0.17 -4.62 -0.64
N LYS A 192 0.83 -5.46 -0.92
CA LYS A 192 0.86 -6.85 -0.45
C LYS A 192 0.78 -6.92 1.08
N ARG A 193 1.54 -6.08 1.78
CA ARG A 193 1.51 -5.98 3.24
C ARG A 193 0.11 -5.61 3.74
N GLU A 194 -0.54 -4.62 3.12
CA GLU A 194 -1.88 -4.20 3.51
C GLU A 194 -2.92 -5.32 3.39
N ILE A 195 -2.86 -6.09 2.30
CA ILE A 195 -3.74 -7.25 2.11
C ILE A 195 -3.46 -8.34 3.15
N LEU A 196 -2.20 -8.66 3.40
CA LEU A 196 -1.79 -9.66 4.39
C LEU A 196 -2.19 -9.25 5.81
N GLU A 197 -2.08 -7.95 6.14
CA GLU A 197 -2.54 -7.38 7.42
C GLU A 197 -4.06 -7.54 7.58
N LYS A 198 -4.86 -7.23 6.53
CA LYS A 198 -6.32 -7.42 6.54
C LYS A 198 -6.72 -8.90 6.72
N GLN A 199 -5.87 -9.82 6.28
CA GLN A 199 -6.08 -11.26 6.44
C GLN A 199 -5.55 -11.82 7.77
N GLY A 200 -4.88 -11.03 8.59
CA GLY A 200 -4.24 -11.51 9.83
C GLY A 200 -3.07 -12.45 9.61
N ARG A 201 -2.45 -12.45 8.43
CA ARG A 201 -1.30 -13.32 8.08
C ARG A 201 0.00 -12.73 8.61
N TRP A 202 0.10 -12.61 9.93
CA TRP A 202 1.15 -11.85 10.60
C TRP A 202 2.58 -12.36 10.35
N ASP A 203 2.77 -13.66 10.15
CA ASP A 203 4.08 -14.25 9.82
C ASP A 203 4.59 -13.73 8.46
N ASP A 204 3.70 -13.73 7.46
CA ASP A 204 3.99 -13.19 6.13
C ASP A 204 4.22 -11.67 6.18
N VAL A 205 3.42 -10.95 6.97
CA VAL A 205 3.57 -9.50 7.18
C VAL A 205 4.95 -9.17 7.75
N VAL A 206 5.39 -9.87 8.80
CA VAL A 206 6.70 -9.65 9.43
C VAL A 206 7.83 -9.94 8.45
N SER A 207 7.73 -11.03 7.68
CA SER A 207 8.73 -11.41 6.68
C SER A 207 8.83 -10.36 5.56
N LEU A 208 7.70 -9.89 5.05
CA LEU A 208 7.63 -8.86 4.03
C LEU A 208 8.13 -7.51 4.55
N GLN A 209 7.79 -7.16 5.79
CA GLN A 209 8.24 -5.92 6.44
C GLN A 209 9.76 -5.86 6.58
N LYS A 210 10.40 -6.97 6.91
CA LYS A 210 11.87 -7.08 6.94
C LYS A 210 12.48 -6.87 5.55
N SER A 211 11.79 -7.31 4.51
CA SER A 211 12.21 -7.10 3.13
C SER A 211 12.05 -5.64 2.69
N ILE A 212 10.94 -4.99 3.06
CA ILE A 212 10.70 -3.55 2.84
C ILE A 212 11.81 -2.73 3.51
N LEU A 213 12.10 -3.01 4.79
CA LEU A 213 13.09 -2.27 5.55
C LEU A 213 14.51 -2.34 4.94
N LYS A 214 14.86 -3.46 4.30
CA LYS A 214 16.15 -3.61 3.61
C LYS A 214 16.24 -2.79 2.32
N ARG A 215 15.10 -2.52 1.66
CA ARG A 215 15.01 -1.81 0.39
C ARG A 215 14.67 -0.34 0.53
N GLU A 216 14.21 0.08 1.72
CA GLU A 216 13.89 1.49 1.97
C GLU A 216 15.19 2.32 2.05
N HIS A 217 15.24 3.38 1.27
CA HIS A 217 16.41 4.25 1.15
C HIS A 217 16.27 5.55 1.96
N SER A 218 15.04 6.00 2.21
CA SER A 218 14.78 7.21 2.98
C SER A 218 14.97 6.95 4.47
N GLU A 219 15.89 7.63 5.13
CA GLU A 219 16.11 7.49 6.58
C GLU A 219 14.85 7.81 7.41
N LYS A 220 14.02 8.74 6.96
CA LYS A 220 12.74 9.06 7.60
C LYS A 220 11.76 7.90 7.49
N ASP A 221 11.62 7.34 6.29
CA ASP A 221 10.71 6.23 6.05
C ASP A 221 11.22 4.95 6.70
N LYS A 222 12.53 4.73 6.70
CA LYS A 222 13.18 3.61 7.38
C LYS A 222 12.89 3.58 8.88
N LYS A 223 12.93 4.74 9.56
CA LYS A 223 12.54 4.83 10.97
C LYS A 223 11.06 4.46 11.17
N ARG A 224 10.18 4.95 10.29
CA ARG A 224 8.76 4.60 10.33
C ARG A 224 8.54 3.10 10.12
N GLU A 225 9.20 2.53 9.11
CA GLU A 225 9.08 1.10 8.80
C GLU A 225 9.71 0.21 9.89
N GLN A 226 10.72 0.71 10.62
CA GLN A 226 11.24 0.03 11.82
C GLN A 226 10.21 0.00 12.95
N GLN A 227 9.48 1.10 13.18
CA GLN A 227 8.39 1.13 14.16
C GLN A 227 7.24 0.20 13.76
N ASN A 228 6.90 0.19 12.47
CA ASN A 228 5.90 -0.75 11.92
C ASN A 228 6.33 -2.21 12.15
N LEU A 229 7.62 -2.54 11.96
CA LEU A 229 8.12 -3.89 12.20
C LEU A 229 7.90 -4.32 13.66
N ILE A 230 8.20 -3.44 14.62
CA ILE A 230 7.94 -3.70 16.05
C ILE A 230 6.46 -4.00 16.28
N GLY A 231 5.56 -3.19 15.67
CA GLY A 231 4.13 -3.39 15.77
C GLY A 231 3.67 -4.72 15.16
N TYR A 232 4.17 -5.06 13.98
CA TYR A 232 3.81 -6.33 13.33
C TYR A 232 4.39 -7.57 14.05
N GLU A 233 5.60 -7.48 14.61
CA GLU A 233 6.14 -8.54 15.47
C GLU A 233 5.28 -8.71 16.74
N TYR A 234 4.68 -7.62 17.27
CA TYR A 234 3.75 -7.69 18.38
C TYR A 234 2.45 -8.41 17.98
N GLU A 235 1.83 -8.05 16.86
CA GLU A 235 0.62 -8.74 16.38
C GLU A 235 0.89 -10.23 16.08
N TYR A 236 2.07 -10.54 15.53
CA TYR A 236 2.50 -11.93 15.34
C TYR A 236 2.62 -12.68 16.67
N GLY A 237 3.21 -12.04 17.70
CA GLY A 237 3.28 -12.60 19.04
C GLY A 237 1.90 -12.85 19.64
N ARG A 238 0.98 -11.89 19.52
CA ARG A 238 -0.41 -12.02 19.96
C ARG A 238 -1.12 -13.18 19.28
N HIS A 239 -1.06 -13.21 17.95
CA HIS A 239 -1.66 -14.29 17.16
C HIS A 239 -1.06 -15.66 17.51
N SER A 240 0.22 -15.72 17.85
CA SER A 240 0.88 -16.94 18.30
C SER A 240 0.36 -17.41 19.67
N ILE A 241 0.02 -16.50 20.59
CA ILE A 241 -0.65 -16.84 21.87
C ILE A 241 -2.03 -17.45 21.58
N GLU A 242 -2.83 -16.79 20.75
CA GLU A 242 -4.20 -17.22 20.38
C GLU A 242 -4.22 -18.62 19.77
N ASN A 243 -3.13 -18.98 19.06
CA ASN A 243 -2.95 -20.31 18.48
C ASN A 243 -2.15 -21.28 19.37
N ASN A 244 -1.96 -20.95 20.65
CA ASN A 244 -1.21 -21.75 21.63
C ASN A 244 0.24 -22.08 21.21
N GLN A 245 0.87 -21.17 20.43
CA GLN A 245 2.27 -21.30 19.99
C GLN A 245 3.18 -20.45 20.89
N LEU A 246 3.23 -20.80 22.17
CA LEU A 246 3.83 -19.96 23.23
C LEU A 246 5.31 -19.66 23.00
N GLU A 247 6.10 -20.59 22.44
CA GLU A 247 7.52 -20.39 22.14
C GLU A 247 7.74 -19.36 21.04
N LYS A 248 6.86 -19.34 20.02
CA LYS A 248 6.92 -18.33 18.94
C LYS A 248 6.55 -16.96 19.49
N ALA A 249 5.51 -16.88 20.30
CA ALA A 249 5.08 -15.64 20.94
C ALA A 249 6.21 -15.06 21.81
N GLU A 250 6.81 -15.87 22.68
CA GLU A 250 7.91 -15.46 23.55
C GLU A 250 9.11 -14.94 22.74
N LYS A 251 9.47 -15.66 21.67
CA LYS A 251 10.56 -15.25 20.78
C LYS A 251 10.28 -13.92 20.10
N ALA A 252 9.06 -13.70 19.65
CA ALA A 252 8.64 -12.45 19.03
C ALA A 252 8.72 -11.28 20.00
N PHE A 253 8.15 -11.40 21.22
CA PHE A 253 8.20 -10.34 22.22
C PHE A 253 9.62 -10.07 22.72
N LYS A 254 10.44 -11.10 22.90
CA LYS A 254 11.86 -10.92 23.24
C LYS A 254 12.64 -10.22 22.12
N SER A 255 12.29 -10.43 20.85
CA SER A 255 12.88 -9.72 19.71
C SER A 255 12.57 -8.23 19.78
N ILE A 256 11.32 -7.89 20.06
CA ILE A 256 10.88 -6.50 20.23
C ILE A 256 11.69 -5.81 21.35
N LEU A 257 11.77 -6.43 22.53
CA LEU A 257 12.44 -5.85 23.70
C LEU A 257 13.97 -5.70 23.54
N ARG A 258 14.57 -6.37 22.55
CA ARG A 258 15.97 -6.11 22.18
C ARG A 258 16.13 -4.80 21.41
N THR A 259 15.10 -4.42 20.65
CA THR A 259 15.10 -3.22 19.81
C THR A 259 14.55 -2.01 20.58
N ASP A 260 13.46 -2.21 21.30
CA ASP A 260 12.79 -1.21 22.14
C ASP A 260 12.48 -1.82 23.51
N LYS A 261 13.32 -1.52 24.51
CA LYS A 261 13.21 -2.06 25.86
C LYS A 261 11.98 -1.55 26.62
N ASP A 262 11.47 -0.41 26.21
CA ASP A 262 10.36 0.28 26.86
C ASP A 262 9.01 0.01 26.19
N PHE A 263 8.98 -0.91 25.22
CA PHE A 263 7.75 -1.30 24.55
C PHE A 263 6.88 -2.17 25.48
N ILE A 264 6.05 -1.49 26.27
CA ILE A 264 5.18 -2.08 27.30
C ILE A 264 4.33 -3.26 26.78
N PRO A 265 3.71 -3.19 25.57
CA PRO A 265 2.90 -4.32 25.07
C PRO A 265 3.67 -5.64 25.00
N ALA A 266 4.94 -5.63 24.63
CA ALA A 266 5.75 -6.85 24.55
C ALA A 266 6.09 -7.39 25.95
N THR A 267 6.33 -6.52 26.93
CA THR A 267 6.54 -6.96 28.34
C THR A 267 5.28 -7.65 28.88
N LEU A 268 4.11 -7.07 28.64
CA LEU A 268 2.84 -7.70 29.02
C LEU A 268 2.60 -9.01 28.27
N GLY A 269 2.97 -9.08 26.98
CA GLY A 269 2.88 -10.30 26.18
C GLY A 269 3.79 -11.42 26.72
N ILE A 270 5.02 -11.10 27.16
CA ILE A 270 5.90 -12.08 27.82
C ILE A 270 5.28 -12.57 29.13
N ALA A 271 4.76 -11.67 29.96
CA ALA A 271 4.10 -12.05 31.20
C ALA A 271 2.89 -12.97 30.94
N GLU A 272 2.10 -12.68 29.91
CA GLU A 272 0.96 -13.52 29.50
C GLU A 272 1.43 -14.93 29.07
N VAL A 273 2.49 -15.03 28.26
CA VAL A 273 3.07 -16.32 27.85
C VAL A 273 3.55 -17.12 29.06
N LEU A 274 4.25 -16.47 30.00
CA LEU A 274 4.74 -17.13 31.22
C LEU A 274 3.58 -17.63 32.10
N LEU A 275 2.52 -16.85 32.23
CA LEU A 275 1.31 -17.26 32.94
C LEU A 275 0.62 -18.47 32.30
N GLN A 276 0.52 -18.51 30.96
CA GLN A 276 -0.04 -19.66 30.26
C GLN A 276 0.85 -20.91 30.38
N LYS A 277 2.17 -20.74 30.55
CA LYS A 277 3.11 -21.84 30.88
C LYS A 277 3.04 -22.29 32.36
N GLY A 278 2.31 -21.55 33.19
CA GLY A 278 2.27 -21.82 34.64
C GLY A 278 3.45 -21.21 35.43
N GLU A 279 4.27 -20.39 34.80
CA GLU A 279 5.50 -19.78 35.37
C GLU A 279 5.15 -18.40 35.98
N SER A 280 4.22 -18.39 36.97
CA SER A 280 3.66 -17.16 37.53
C SER A 280 4.71 -16.29 38.23
N GLU A 281 5.68 -16.88 38.92
CA GLU A 281 6.74 -16.15 39.59
C GLU A 281 7.68 -15.45 38.60
N GLU A 282 8.00 -16.11 37.50
CA GLU A 282 8.78 -15.52 36.40
C GLU A 282 8.03 -14.33 35.77
N ALA A 283 6.71 -14.45 35.60
CA ALA A 283 5.86 -13.36 35.07
C ALA A 283 5.92 -12.12 35.99
N VAL A 284 5.81 -12.34 37.34
CA VAL A 284 5.96 -11.26 38.32
C VAL A 284 7.33 -10.61 38.19
N ASN A 285 8.42 -11.41 38.15
CA ASN A 285 9.78 -10.90 38.07
C ASN A 285 10.03 -10.04 36.81
N VAL A 286 9.49 -10.47 35.66
CA VAL A 286 9.56 -9.69 34.40
C VAL A 286 8.84 -8.35 34.54
N LEU A 287 7.64 -8.34 35.10
CA LEU A 287 6.85 -7.14 35.31
C LEU A 287 7.49 -6.19 36.32
N GLU A 288 8.00 -6.69 37.46
CA GLU A 288 8.70 -5.91 38.47
C GLU A 288 9.92 -5.21 37.90
N LYS A 289 10.78 -5.96 37.20
CA LYS A 289 12.00 -5.42 36.58
C LYS A 289 11.68 -4.31 35.57
N ASN A 290 10.63 -4.49 34.76
CA ASN A 290 10.24 -3.47 33.82
C ASN A 290 9.60 -2.25 34.52
N TYR A 291 8.78 -2.46 35.56
CA TYR A 291 8.25 -1.36 36.37
C TYR A 291 9.37 -0.55 37.04
N GLU A 292 10.42 -1.19 37.50
CA GLU A 292 11.59 -0.51 38.10
C GLU A 292 12.27 0.45 37.10
N SER A 293 12.34 0.08 35.83
CA SER A 293 12.98 0.89 34.78
C SER A 293 12.07 1.96 34.20
N THR A 294 10.79 1.65 33.98
CA THR A 294 9.85 2.50 33.24
C THR A 294 8.90 3.32 34.12
N ALA A 295 8.71 2.90 35.38
CA ALA A 295 7.67 3.41 36.28
C ALA A 295 6.26 3.40 35.64
N SER A 296 6.00 2.46 34.73
CA SER A 296 4.76 2.37 33.97
C SER A 296 3.58 1.99 34.88
N LYS A 297 2.55 2.84 34.90
CA LYS A 297 1.31 2.59 35.64
C LYS A 297 0.53 1.40 35.11
N ILE A 298 0.65 1.10 33.81
CA ILE A 298 0.01 -0.06 33.16
C ILE A 298 0.62 -1.35 33.67
N ILE A 299 1.95 -1.41 33.78
CA ILE A 299 2.65 -2.58 34.35
C ILE A 299 2.29 -2.72 35.83
N LEU A 300 2.24 -1.61 36.58
CA LEU A 300 1.89 -1.62 37.98
C LEU A 300 0.46 -2.16 38.21
N ALA A 301 -0.51 -1.79 37.36
CA ALA A 301 -1.85 -2.34 37.43
C ALA A 301 -1.86 -3.85 37.16
N ARG A 302 -1.08 -4.32 36.19
CA ARG A 302 -0.98 -5.75 35.90
C ARG A 302 -0.31 -6.53 37.01
N LEU A 303 0.71 -5.94 37.69
CA LEU A 303 1.32 -6.50 38.91
C LEU A 303 0.29 -6.57 40.03
N GLU A 304 -0.55 -5.57 40.22
CA GLU A 304 -1.62 -5.60 41.22
C GLU A 304 -2.54 -6.80 40.99
N ASP A 305 -3.08 -6.96 39.79
CA ASP A 305 -3.98 -8.07 39.47
C ASP A 305 -3.30 -9.44 39.73
N LEU A 306 -2.05 -9.58 39.30
CA LEU A 306 -1.33 -10.83 39.41
C LEU A 306 -0.97 -11.15 40.86
N LEU A 307 -0.36 -10.23 41.62
CA LEU A 307 0.05 -10.45 43.00
C LEU A 307 -1.14 -10.62 43.95
N ILE A 308 -2.27 -9.99 43.68
CA ILE A 308 -3.51 -10.24 44.43
C ILE A 308 -4.02 -11.66 44.13
N SER A 309 -4.01 -12.11 42.87
CA SER A 309 -4.45 -13.47 42.51
C SER A 309 -3.54 -14.55 43.10
N LEU A 310 -2.24 -14.27 43.28
CA LEU A 310 -1.27 -15.15 43.92
C LEU A 310 -1.33 -15.09 45.44
N GLY A 311 -2.09 -14.17 46.05
CA GLY A 311 -2.15 -14.04 47.50
C GLY A 311 -0.94 -13.32 48.12
N GLU A 312 -0.20 -12.51 47.36
CA GLU A 312 1.03 -11.83 47.77
C GLU A 312 0.87 -10.30 47.94
N PRO A 313 -0.15 -9.80 48.66
CA PRO A 313 -0.39 -8.37 48.80
C PRO A 313 0.76 -7.62 49.48
N SER A 314 1.51 -8.30 50.35
CA SER A 314 2.66 -7.71 51.03
C SER A 314 3.80 -7.34 50.06
N ARG A 315 4.02 -8.14 49.03
CA ARG A 315 4.97 -7.83 47.94
C ARG A 315 4.52 -6.61 47.14
N LEU A 316 3.25 -6.55 46.80
CA LEU A 316 2.64 -5.44 46.09
C LEU A 316 2.76 -4.13 46.89
N ILE A 317 2.48 -4.15 48.20
CA ILE A 317 2.65 -2.97 49.07
C ILE A 317 4.11 -2.48 49.06
N ARG A 318 5.10 -3.38 49.06
CA ARG A 318 6.51 -2.99 48.94
C ARG A 318 6.82 -2.30 47.62
N ILE A 319 6.26 -2.80 46.50
CA ILE A 319 6.43 -2.21 45.16
C ILE A 319 5.85 -0.80 45.12
N TYR A 320 4.64 -0.63 45.65
CA TYR A 320 3.99 0.70 45.73
C TYR A 320 4.82 1.68 46.61
N ARG A 321 5.25 1.25 47.79
CA ARG A 321 6.07 2.08 48.68
C ARG A 321 7.40 2.47 48.02
N ALA A 322 8.06 1.57 47.31
CA ALA A 322 9.28 1.84 46.58
C ALA A 322 9.01 2.85 45.44
N GLY A 323 7.89 2.74 44.73
CA GLY A 323 7.45 3.69 43.69
C GLY A 323 7.21 5.09 44.28
N ILE A 324 6.52 5.19 45.40
CA ILE A 324 6.27 6.47 46.11
C ILE A 324 7.58 7.10 46.62
N SER A 325 8.51 6.29 47.11
CA SER A 325 9.82 6.79 47.57
C SER A 325 10.63 7.40 46.43
N ARG A 326 10.53 6.83 45.21
CA ARG A 326 11.17 7.40 43.99
C ARG A 326 10.50 8.69 43.52
N ASN A 327 9.17 8.77 43.59
CA ASN A 327 8.38 9.93 43.20
C ASN A 327 7.31 10.27 44.27
N PRO A 328 7.69 11.00 45.33
CA PRO A 328 6.78 11.31 46.44
C PRO A 328 5.58 12.15 46.07
N ASN A 329 5.62 12.85 44.94
CA ASN A 329 4.54 13.71 44.48
C ASN A 329 3.61 13.04 43.44
N ASP A 330 3.76 11.73 43.22
CA ASP A 330 2.88 11.01 42.30
C ASP A 330 1.52 10.65 42.98
N PRO A 331 0.45 11.39 42.69
CA PRO A 331 -0.84 11.14 43.31
C PRO A 331 -1.45 9.80 42.86
N VAL A 332 -1.11 9.36 41.66
CA VAL A 332 -1.65 8.14 41.05
C VAL A 332 -1.16 6.91 41.80
N THR A 333 0.16 6.80 42.05
CA THR A 333 0.70 5.66 42.82
C THR A 333 0.18 5.64 44.24
N LYS A 334 0.06 6.81 44.91
CA LYS A 334 -0.56 6.92 46.23
C LYS A 334 -2.02 6.46 46.21
N PHE A 335 -2.78 6.85 45.19
CA PHE A 335 -4.16 6.46 45.03
C PHE A 335 -4.31 4.92 44.92
N PHE A 336 -3.51 4.28 44.07
CA PHE A 336 -3.53 2.82 43.94
C PHE A 336 -3.12 2.12 45.25
N LEU A 337 -2.10 2.59 45.95
CA LEU A 337 -1.75 2.04 47.24
C LEU A 337 -2.89 2.19 48.29
N GLY A 338 -3.50 3.36 48.37
CA GLY A 338 -4.63 3.58 49.27
C GLY A 338 -5.85 2.73 48.89
N LYS A 339 -6.14 2.53 47.63
CA LYS A 339 -7.16 1.63 47.11
C LYS A 339 -6.86 0.16 47.49
N LEU A 340 -5.59 -0.25 47.39
CA LEU A 340 -5.14 -1.59 47.82
C LEU A 340 -5.36 -1.77 49.31
N PHE A 341 -4.92 -0.83 50.15
CA PHE A 341 -5.17 -0.90 51.58
C PHE A 341 -6.66 -0.98 51.91
N TYR A 342 -7.50 -0.22 51.21
CA TYR A 342 -8.96 -0.30 51.37
C TYR A 342 -9.50 -1.70 51.05
N ARG A 343 -9.04 -2.33 49.96
CA ARG A 343 -9.44 -3.70 49.56
C ARG A 343 -8.96 -4.76 50.59
N LEU A 344 -7.82 -4.51 51.22
CA LEU A 344 -7.25 -5.40 52.25
C LEU A 344 -7.82 -5.13 53.65
N GLU A 345 -8.84 -4.30 53.82
CA GLU A 345 -9.41 -3.90 55.09
C GLU A 345 -8.44 -3.18 56.04
N MET A 346 -7.31 -2.67 55.53
CA MET A 346 -6.33 -1.89 56.27
C MET A 346 -6.80 -0.43 56.34
N ILE A 347 -7.86 -0.16 57.13
CA ILE A 347 -8.63 1.09 57.08
C ILE A 347 -7.80 2.30 57.47
N ASP A 348 -6.93 2.20 58.48
CA ASP A 348 -6.12 3.35 58.90
C ASP A 348 -5.01 3.68 57.86
N ASP A 349 -4.32 2.68 57.34
CA ASP A 349 -3.32 2.87 56.27
C ASP A 349 -3.98 3.45 55.01
N ALA A 350 -5.18 2.97 54.64
CA ALA A 350 -5.94 3.49 53.50
C ALA A 350 -6.29 4.96 53.70
N PHE A 351 -6.80 5.31 54.88
CA PHE A 351 -7.20 6.66 55.21
C PHE A 351 -6.00 7.63 55.19
N ASP A 352 -4.90 7.27 55.84
CA ASP A 352 -3.69 8.12 55.89
C ASP A 352 -3.10 8.33 54.47
N THR A 353 -3.09 7.26 53.65
CA THR A 353 -2.56 7.32 52.30
C THR A 353 -3.43 8.19 51.38
N LEU A 354 -4.77 7.98 51.40
CA LEU A 354 -5.69 8.66 50.47
C LEU A 354 -5.97 10.12 50.89
N SER A 355 -6.07 10.40 52.21
CA SER A 355 -6.32 11.75 52.72
C SER A 355 -5.12 12.72 52.48
N GLY A 356 -3.93 12.15 52.31
CA GLY A 356 -2.70 12.91 52.04
C GLY A 356 -2.42 13.18 50.58
N ILE A 357 -3.36 12.83 49.66
CA ILE A 357 -3.19 13.07 48.22
C ILE A 357 -3.54 14.52 47.89
N ASP A 358 -2.55 15.28 47.44
CA ASP A 358 -2.78 16.57 46.83
C ASP A 358 -3.18 16.40 45.36
N THR A 359 -4.39 16.84 45.04
CA THR A 359 -4.95 16.74 43.68
C THR A 359 -4.61 17.96 42.81
N GLY A 360 -3.94 18.97 43.35
CA GLY A 360 -3.63 20.22 42.59
C GLY A 360 -4.86 20.87 41.98
N GLY A 361 -6.05 20.66 42.56
CA GLY A 361 -7.33 21.14 42.01
C GLY A 361 -7.95 20.26 40.90
N ALA A 362 -7.32 19.14 40.55
CA ALA A 362 -7.92 18.17 39.66
C ALA A 362 -9.01 17.35 40.35
N SER A 363 -10.02 16.97 39.60
CA SER A 363 -11.19 16.22 40.07
C SER A 363 -10.93 14.73 40.08
N TYR A 364 -10.95 14.13 41.24
CA TYR A 364 -10.84 12.68 41.43
C TYR A 364 -12.06 12.12 42.17
N PRO A 365 -13.22 11.92 41.50
CA PRO A 365 -14.44 11.43 42.16
C PRO A 365 -14.25 10.12 42.91
N GLU A 366 -13.45 9.18 42.35
CA GLU A 366 -13.15 7.89 42.98
C GLU A 366 -12.38 8.05 44.29
N LEU A 367 -11.42 9.01 44.37
CA LEU A 367 -10.71 9.32 45.59
C LEU A 367 -11.69 9.82 46.66
N HIS A 368 -12.57 10.74 46.31
CA HIS A 368 -13.58 11.29 47.25
C HIS A 368 -14.59 10.23 47.70
N MET A 369 -14.96 9.30 46.78
CA MET A 369 -15.82 8.15 47.13
C MET A 369 -15.12 7.22 48.15
N LEU A 370 -13.85 6.90 47.94
CA LEU A 370 -13.08 6.05 48.83
C LEU A 370 -12.86 6.72 50.20
N VAL A 371 -12.48 7.98 50.22
CA VAL A 371 -12.28 8.75 51.46
C VAL A 371 -13.60 8.92 52.22
N GLY A 372 -14.70 9.13 51.49
CA GLY A 372 -16.04 9.17 52.06
C GLY A 372 -16.42 7.85 52.76
N ASN A 373 -16.18 6.71 52.07
CA ASN A 373 -16.43 5.38 52.67
C ASN A 373 -15.52 5.08 53.87
N LEU A 374 -14.27 5.51 53.85
CA LEU A 374 -13.34 5.38 54.97
C LEU A 374 -13.80 6.21 56.16
N ASN A 375 -14.26 7.44 55.94
CA ASN A 375 -14.88 8.26 56.99
C ASN A 375 -16.13 7.61 57.63
N LEU A 376 -16.98 6.96 56.80
CA LEU A 376 -18.15 6.19 57.30
C LEU A 376 -17.68 5.05 58.24
N ARG A 377 -16.70 4.26 57.81
CA ARG A 377 -16.15 3.17 58.62
C ARG A 377 -15.49 3.66 59.93
N LYS A 378 -14.91 4.87 59.93
CA LYS A 378 -14.40 5.56 61.12
C LYS A 378 -15.48 6.29 61.93
N LYS A 379 -16.76 6.14 61.59
CA LYS A 379 -17.93 6.79 62.20
C LYS A 379 -17.89 8.34 62.15
N GLN A 380 -17.19 8.89 61.17
CA GLN A 380 -17.10 10.37 60.95
C GLN A 380 -18.09 10.81 59.88
N LEU A 381 -19.39 10.75 60.24
CA LEU A 381 -20.48 10.94 59.26
C LEU A 381 -20.47 12.30 58.55
N GLU A 382 -20.20 13.39 59.27
CA GLU A 382 -20.15 14.73 58.68
C GLU A 382 -19.06 14.85 57.61
N LYS A 383 -17.84 14.29 57.85
CA LYS A 383 -16.76 14.29 56.91
C LYS A 383 -17.07 13.41 55.70
N ALA A 384 -17.72 12.25 55.91
CA ALA A 384 -18.16 11.39 54.85
C ALA A 384 -19.11 12.11 53.88
N VAL A 385 -20.09 12.85 54.41
CA VAL A 385 -21.02 13.63 53.60
C VAL A 385 -20.33 14.70 52.78
N VAL A 386 -19.30 15.36 53.32
CA VAL A 386 -18.50 16.36 52.60
C VAL A 386 -17.77 15.72 51.42
N GLU A 387 -17.13 14.58 51.63
CA GLU A 387 -16.42 13.88 50.58
C GLU A 387 -17.36 13.34 49.48
N PHE A 388 -18.53 12.78 49.84
CA PHE A 388 -19.52 12.35 48.86
C PHE A 388 -20.10 13.51 48.05
N LYS A 389 -20.30 14.68 48.67
CA LYS A 389 -20.69 15.88 47.92
C LYS A 389 -19.66 16.27 46.90
N LYS A 390 -18.36 16.27 47.25
CA LYS A 390 -17.25 16.51 46.33
C LYS A 390 -17.28 15.49 45.18
N ALA A 391 -17.54 14.21 45.46
CA ALA A 391 -17.67 13.18 44.43
C ALA A 391 -18.89 13.40 43.50
N ALA A 392 -20.01 13.92 44.04
CA ALA A 392 -21.26 14.13 43.30
C ALA A 392 -21.29 15.46 42.52
N ASP A 393 -20.60 16.50 42.97
CA ASP A 393 -20.58 17.84 42.35
C ASP A 393 -19.85 17.87 40.98
N PHE A 394 -19.19 16.79 40.61
CA PHE A 394 -18.48 16.69 39.33
C PHE A 394 -19.44 16.27 38.23
N LYS A 395 -19.88 17.23 37.41
CA LYS A 395 -20.65 17.03 36.17
C LYS A 395 -19.92 16.21 35.07
N THR A 396 -18.88 15.49 35.39
CA THR A 396 -18.14 14.71 34.41
C THR A 396 -18.69 13.30 34.35
N ALA A 397 -19.27 12.99 33.18
CA ALA A 397 -19.58 11.64 32.79
C ALA A 397 -18.43 10.66 33.14
N PHE A 398 -18.81 9.43 33.47
CA PHE A 398 -17.93 8.27 33.67
C PHE A 398 -16.70 8.38 32.80
N ARG A 399 -15.53 8.57 33.40
CA ARG A 399 -14.28 8.61 32.66
C ARG A 399 -13.84 7.18 32.44
N LEU A 400 -13.68 6.82 31.18
CA LEU A 400 -13.10 5.53 30.85
C LEU A 400 -11.65 5.48 31.32
N PRO A 401 -11.18 4.32 31.87
CA PRO A 401 -9.88 4.24 32.52
C PRO A 401 -8.70 4.43 31.57
N TYR A 402 -8.88 4.12 30.30
CA TYR A 402 -7.82 4.20 29.29
C TYR A 402 -8.14 5.19 28.18
N CYS A 403 -7.12 5.80 27.63
CA CYS A 403 -7.25 6.63 26.43
C CYS A 403 -5.98 6.57 25.56
N CYS A 404 -6.16 6.76 24.27
CA CYS A 404 -5.06 6.85 23.34
C CYS A 404 -4.43 8.24 23.37
N SER A 405 -3.13 8.33 23.61
CA SER A 405 -2.38 9.60 23.62
C SER A 405 -2.32 10.27 22.24
N HIS A 406 -2.57 9.50 21.13
CA HIS A 406 -2.51 10.02 19.77
C HIS A 406 -3.85 10.58 19.30
N CYS A 407 -4.96 9.83 19.42
CA CYS A 407 -6.27 10.22 18.88
C CYS A 407 -7.33 10.56 19.95
N GLY A 408 -7.06 10.33 21.25
CA GLY A 408 -8.00 10.58 22.32
C GLY A 408 -9.10 9.52 22.48
N TYR A 409 -9.10 8.44 21.68
CA TYR A 409 -10.05 7.34 21.80
C TYR A 409 -10.05 6.77 23.23
N ARG A 410 -11.22 6.54 23.80
CA ARG A 410 -11.39 6.05 25.19
C ARG A 410 -11.91 4.63 25.19
N ALA A 411 -11.39 3.82 26.11
CA ALA A 411 -11.77 2.42 26.27
C ALA A 411 -11.77 1.99 27.74
N ASP A 412 -12.60 1.01 28.08
CA ASP A 412 -12.63 0.39 29.39
C ASP A 412 -11.45 -0.56 29.58
N ASP A 413 -11.03 -1.24 28.52
CA ASP A 413 -9.95 -2.21 28.54
C ASP A 413 -8.70 -1.67 27.86
N TRP A 414 -7.56 -2.08 28.37
CA TRP A 414 -6.27 -1.78 27.75
C TRP A 414 -6.04 -2.60 26.49
N SER A 415 -5.47 -1.95 25.49
CA SER A 415 -5.05 -2.61 24.24
C SER A 415 -3.66 -2.14 23.82
N GLY A 416 -2.86 -3.06 23.29
CA GLY A 416 -1.55 -2.74 22.72
C GLY A 416 -1.61 -1.91 21.44
N ARG A 417 -2.75 -1.99 20.72
CA ARG A 417 -3.02 -1.21 19.50
C ARG A 417 -4.33 -0.45 19.64
N CYS A 418 -4.35 0.82 19.30
CA CYS A 418 -5.57 1.61 19.32
C CYS A 418 -6.53 1.17 18.19
N PRO A 419 -7.81 0.86 18.44
CA PRO A 419 -8.75 0.44 17.40
C PRO A 419 -9.14 1.57 16.45
N ASP A 420 -9.03 2.83 16.87
CA ASP A 420 -9.39 3.99 16.06
C ASP A 420 -8.23 4.44 15.14
N CYS A 421 -7.09 4.86 15.70
CA CYS A 421 -5.96 5.36 14.91
C CYS A 421 -4.93 4.27 14.54
N ARG A 422 -5.11 3.03 14.97
CA ARG A 422 -4.26 1.86 14.74
C ARG A 422 -2.80 1.97 15.20
N ASN A 423 -2.44 3.01 15.94
CA ASN A 423 -1.11 3.16 16.51
C ASN A 423 -0.90 2.23 17.70
N TRP A 424 0.31 1.67 17.83
CA TRP A 424 0.69 0.78 18.92
C TRP A 424 1.25 1.54 20.13
N SER A 425 1.12 0.95 21.31
CA SER A 425 1.65 1.47 22.57
C SER A 425 1.21 2.91 22.92
N THR A 426 0.02 3.30 22.50
CA THR A 426 -0.49 4.66 22.71
C THR A 426 -1.52 4.76 23.84
N TYR A 427 -1.90 3.63 24.46
CA TYR A 427 -2.85 3.63 25.57
C TYR A 427 -2.17 4.05 26.86
N GLN A 428 -2.83 4.94 27.60
CA GLN A 428 -2.44 5.41 28.91
C GLN A 428 -3.66 5.57 29.82
N PHE A 429 -3.46 5.63 31.13
CA PHE A 429 -4.54 5.94 32.05
C PHE A 429 -5.03 7.38 31.87
N ASN A 430 -6.33 7.56 31.84
CA ASN A 430 -6.98 8.86 31.71
C ASN A 430 -7.44 9.41 33.09
N LEU A 431 -6.57 9.34 34.10
CA LEU A 431 -6.89 9.83 35.44
C LEU A 431 -6.93 11.36 35.54
N ASP A 432 -6.10 12.05 34.76
CA ASP A 432 -5.94 13.50 34.82
C ASP A 432 -6.57 14.21 33.63
N GLY A 433 -7.35 13.51 32.80
CA GLY A 433 -7.83 14.07 31.56
C GLY A 433 -6.71 14.33 30.54
N THR A 434 -5.61 13.55 30.62
CA THR A 434 -4.40 13.67 29.78
C THR A 434 -4.68 13.45 28.30
N CYS A 435 -5.77 12.75 27.97
CA CYS A 435 -6.21 12.59 26.60
C CYS A 435 -7.32 13.59 26.23
N LYS A 436 -7.03 14.86 26.41
CA LYS A 436 -7.92 15.93 25.90
C LYS A 436 -7.74 16.03 24.38
N LYS A 437 -8.82 15.85 23.67
CA LYS A 437 -9.10 16.56 22.42
C LYS A 437 -10.22 17.51 22.65
#